data_0d7a0beba634dab789840c087a77f04e
#
_entry.id   0d7a0beba634dab789840c087a77f04e
#
_cell.length_a   1.000
_cell.length_b   1.000
_cell.length_c   1.000
_cell.angle_alpha   90.00
_cell.angle_beta   90.00
_cell.angle_gamma   90.00
#
_symmetry.space_group_name_H-M   'P 1'
#
loop_
_entity.id
_entity.type
_entity.pdbx_description
1 polymer ?
#
loop_
_entity_poly.entity_id
_entity_poly.type
_entity_poly.pdbx_seq_one_letter_code
_entity_poly.pdbx_strand_id
1 'polypeptide(L)'
;MAGLTRGAVCSVRLGRSTGREQSGQRYAVIVQSDDLWSLGTVVVVPTSTSARAATFRPEISVEGRRTRALCEQIRTLDVQRLDGVIGVLTAAELRCVEDALQIVLEL
;
A
#
# COMPACT_ATOMS: atom_id res chain seq x y z
N MET A 1 15.98 -6.14 -2.86
CA MET A 1 15.75 -4.71 -3.13
C MET A 1 15.95 -3.94 -1.83
N ALA A 2 16.81 -2.93 -1.88
CA ALA A 2 17.13 -2.16 -0.69
C ALA A 2 15.92 -1.31 -0.26
N GLY A 3 15.71 -1.17 1.06
CA GLY A 3 14.64 -0.35 1.61
C GLY A 3 13.26 -0.99 1.64
N LEU A 4 13.14 -2.25 1.27
CA LEU A 4 11.88 -2.97 1.37
C LEU A 4 11.60 -3.33 2.83
N THR A 5 10.85 -2.47 3.49
CA THR A 5 10.42 -2.66 4.87
C THR A 5 8.96 -2.30 5.00
N ARG A 6 8.34 -2.73 6.07
CA ARG A 6 6.98 -2.34 6.42
C ARG A 6 6.89 -0.81 6.52
N GLY A 7 5.93 -0.22 5.84
CA GLY A 7 5.78 1.24 5.75
C GLY A 7 6.47 1.88 4.55
N ALA A 8 7.31 1.14 3.82
CA ALA A 8 7.87 1.65 2.57
C ALA A 8 6.78 1.79 1.52
N VAL A 9 6.93 2.79 0.65
CA VAL A 9 6.05 2.99 -0.49
C VAL A 9 6.81 2.59 -1.75
N CYS A 10 6.21 1.72 -2.54
CA CYS A 10 6.82 1.19 -3.76
C CYS A 10 5.99 1.54 -4.98
N SER A 11 6.65 1.70 -6.10
CA SER A 11 6.00 1.62 -7.40
C SER A 11 5.74 0.16 -7.71
N VAL A 12 4.51 -0.19 -8.07
CA VAL A 12 4.10 -1.58 -8.27
C VAL A 12 3.30 -1.72 -9.56
N ARG A 13 3.34 -2.93 -10.14
CA ARG A 13 2.55 -3.28 -11.31
C ARG A 13 1.40 -4.18 -10.87
N LEU A 14 0.18 -3.63 -10.87
CA LEU A 14 -1.00 -4.37 -10.43
C LEU A 14 -1.61 -5.24 -11.54
N GLY A 15 -1.26 -4.96 -12.80
CA GLY A 15 -1.82 -5.69 -13.93
C GLY A 15 -3.25 -5.29 -14.23
N ARG A 16 -3.99 -6.19 -14.85
CA ARG A 16 -5.41 -6.01 -15.14
C ARG A 16 -6.24 -6.22 -13.90
N SER A 17 -7.39 -5.56 -13.85
CA SER A 17 -8.32 -5.71 -12.75
C SER A 17 -9.75 -5.75 -13.28
N THR A 18 -10.68 -6.10 -12.40
CA THR A 18 -12.11 -6.13 -12.69
C THR A 18 -12.80 -5.00 -11.94
N GLY A 19 -13.63 -4.25 -12.66
CA GLY A 19 -14.47 -3.22 -12.05
C GLY A 19 -13.67 -2.17 -11.30
N ARG A 20 -13.91 -2.06 -10.00
CA ARG A 20 -13.32 -1.01 -9.15
C ARG A 20 -11.98 -1.36 -8.53
N GLU A 21 -11.42 -2.51 -8.86
CA GLU A 21 -10.08 -2.87 -8.40
C GLU A 21 -9.05 -1.93 -9.03
N GLN A 22 -8.04 -1.55 -8.25
CA GLN A 22 -6.92 -0.79 -8.79
C GLN A 22 -6.13 -1.64 -9.78
N SER A 23 -5.64 -1.00 -10.84
CA SER A 23 -4.92 -1.69 -11.92
C SER A 23 -3.78 -0.84 -12.43
N GLY A 24 -2.95 -1.45 -13.26
CA GLY A 24 -1.84 -0.78 -13.90
C GLY A 24 -0.71 -0.47 -12.93
N GLN A 25 0.09 0.54 -13.29
CA GLN A 25 1.18 0.99 -12.41
C GLN A 25 0.65 1.95 -11.37
N ARG A 26 0.94 1.64 -10.10
CA ARG A 26 0.47 2.41 -8.94
C ARG A 26 1.56 2.48 -7.89
N TYR A 27 1.38 3.36 -6.92
CA TYR A 27 2.15 3.35 -5.70
C TYR A 27 1.38 2.56 -4.64
N ALA A 28 2.10 1.78 -3.86
CA ALA A 28 1.49 0.97 -2.82
C ALA A 28 2.35 0.97 -1.56
N VAL A 29 1.68 0.89 -0.42
CA VAL A 29 2.33 0.83 0.88
C VAL A 29 2.54 -0.62 1.27
N ILE A 30 3.76 -0.97 1.67
CA ILE A 30 4.06 -2.30 2.21
C ILE A 30 3.53 -2.36 3.65
N VAL A 31 2.63 -3.30 3.89
CA VAL A 31 2.03 -3.48 5.23
C VAL A 31 2.38 -4.85 5.83
N GLN A 32 3.05 -5.70 5.06
CA GLN A 32 3.47 -7.01 5.54
C GLN A 32 4.51 -6.90 6.65
N SER A 33 4.46 -7.83 7.60
CA SER A 33 5.51 -7.98 8.61
C SER A 33 6.88 -8.17 7.94
N ASP A 34 7.90 -7.52 8.48
CA ASP A 34 9.28 -7.66 7.99
C ASP A 34 9.82 -9.09 8.18
N ASP A 35 9.16 -9.90 8.99
CA ASP A 35 9.57 -11.29 9.24
C ASP A 35 9.18 -12.25 8.12
N LEU A 36 8.40 -11.81 7.13
CA LEU A 36 7.80 -12.69 6.13
C LEU A 36 8.37 -12.54 4.71
N TRP A 37 9.49 -11.85 4.54
CA TRP A 37 10.06 -11.59 3.20
C TRP A 37 10.49 -12.85 2.46
N SER A 38 10.71 -13.96 3.16
CA SER A 38 11.09 -15.22 2.53
C SER A 38 9.97 -15.88 1.72
N LEU A 39 8.74 -15.37 1.82
CA LEU A 39 7.59 -15.98 1.12
C LEU A 39 7.59 -15.72 -0.39
N GLY A 40 8.34 -14.73 -0.87
CA GLY A 40 8.32 -14.35 -2.29
C GLY A 40 7.08 -13.55 -2.69
N THR A 41 6.15 -13.34 -1.77
CA THR A 41 4.98 -12.50 -1.93
C THR A 41 4.96 -11.42 -0.87
N VAL A 42 4.24 -10.34 -1.13
CA VAL A 42 4.17 -9.20 -0.21
C VAL A 42 2.76 -8.64 -0.17
N VAL A 43 2.30 -8.34 1.03
CA VAL A 43 0.99 -7.72 1.24
C VAL A 43 1.16 -6.20 1.17
N VAL A 44 0.38 -5.58 0.30
CA VAL A 44 0.43 -4.15 0.05
C VAL A 44 -0.96 -3.52 0.08
N VAL A 45 -0.98 -2.20 0.31
CA VAL A 45 -2.17 -1.37 0.20
C VAL A 45 -1.92 -0.39 -0.96
N PRO A 46 -2.70 -0.47 -2.04
CA PRO A 46 -2.55 0.47 -3.16
C PRO A 46 -3.04 1.86 -2.77
N THR A 47 -2.61 2.86 -3.53
CA THR A 47 -2.99 4.25 -3.30
C THR A 47 -3.71 4.84 -4.50
N SER A 48 -4.47 5.90 -4.28
CA SER A 48 -5.13 6.64 -5.36
C SER A 48 -5.28 8.10 -4.99
N THR A 49 -4.89 8.99 -5.91
CA THR A 49 -5.06 10.44 -5.73
C THR A 49 -6.49 10.88 -5.98
N SER A 50 -7.30 10.06 -6.65
CA SER A 50 -8.69 10.38 -7.01
C SER A 50 -9.72 9.71 -6.12
N ALA A 51 -9.29 8.91 -5.13
CA ALA A 51 -10.21 8.20 -4.25
C ALA A 51 -10.99 9.17 -3.35
N ARG A 52 -12.25 8.83 -3.10
CA ARG A 52 -13.09 9.58 -2.17
C ARG A 52 -12.61 9.38 -0.73
N ALA A 53 -12.78 10.41 0.09
CA ALA A 53 -12.46 10.34 1.50
C ALA A 53 -13.34 9.29 2.20
N ALA A 54 -12.75 8.53 3.10
CA ALA A 54 -13.43 7.56 3.95
C ALA A 54 -12.55 7.26 5.16
N THR A 55 -13.15 6.79 6.25
CA THR A 55 -12.39 6.45 7.46
C THR A 55 -11.36 5.36 7.23
N PHE A 56 -11.62 4.48 6.26
CA PHE A 56 -10.70 3.39 5.89
C PHE A 56 -9.77 3.75 4.72
N ARG A 57 -9.71 5.02 4.33
CA ARG A 57 -8.81 5.52 3.28
C ARG A 57 -8.00 6.70 3.80
N PRO A 58 -7.06 6.46 4.70
CA PRO A 58 -6.28 7.53 5.30
C PRO A 58 -5.49 8.30 4.24
N GLU A 59 -5.39 9.60 4.44
CA GLU A 59 -4.57 10.45 3.60
C GLU A 59 -3.11 10.29 4.01
N ILE A 60 -2.25 10.09 3.02
CA ILE A 60 -0.81 9.98 3.20
C ILE A 60 -0.11 10.87 2.17
N SER A 61 1.16 11.16 2.40
CA SER A 61 1.97 11.92 1.47
C SER A 61 2.99 11.01 0.82
N VAL A 62 3.01 11.00 -0.52
CA VAL A 62 3.96 10.21 -1.30
C VAL A 62 4.62 11.15 -2.29
N GLU A 63 5.94 11.28 -2.22
CA GLU A 63 6.72 12.20 -3.06
C GLU A 63 6.17 13.63 -3.02
N GLY A 64 5.78 14.10 -1.84
CA GLY A 64 5.25 15.44 -1.65
C GLY A 64 3.82 15.66 -2.13
N ARG A 65 3.15 14.61 -2.60
CA ARG A 65 1.76 14.69 -3.07
C ARG A 65 0.84 13.94 -2.12
N ARG A 66 -0.33 14.52 -1.87
CA ARG A 66 -1.35 13.85 -1.07
C ARG A 66 -2.04 12.78 -1.90
N THR A 67 -2.23 11.62 -1.29
CA THR A 67 -2.95 10.50 -1.87
C THR A 67 -3.68 9.77 -0.75
N ARG A 68 -4.48 8.78 -1.09
CA ARG A 68 -5.19 7.97 -0.10
C ARG A 68 -4.77 6.52 -0.19
N ALA A 69 -4.50 5.91 0.95
CA ALA A 69 -4.24 4.48 1.03
C ALA A 69 -5.58 3.75 1.00
N LEU A 70 -5.79 2.91 -0.01
CA LEU A 70 -7.05 2.18 -0.20
C LEU A 70 -7.00 0.88 0.61
N CYS A 71 -7.22 0.98 1.90
CA CYS A 71 -7.08 -0.17 2.80
C CYS A 71 -8.08 -1.29 2.51
N GLU A 72 -9.23 -0.96 1.92
CA GLU A 72 -10.19 -1.97 1.48
C GLU A 72 -9.71 -2.75 0.25
N GLN A 73 -8.66 -2.29 -0.42
CA GLN A 73 -8.07 -2.99 -1.57
C GLN A 73 -6.72 -3.64 -1.23
N ILE A 74 -6.50 -3.91 0.05
CA ILE A 74 -5.32 -4.66 0.49
C ILE A 74 -5.21 -5.96 -0.33
N ARG A 75 -4.00 -6.27 -0.79
CA ARG A 75 -3.78 -7.44 -1.63
C ARG A 75 -2.36 -7.96 -1.51
N THR A 76 -2.17 -9.18 -1.97
CA THR A 76 -0.86 -9.81 -2.06
C THR A 76 -0.33 -9.73 -3.49
N LEU A 77 0.93 -9.38 -3.64
CA LEU A 77 1.62 -9.35 -4.91
C LEU A 77 2.85 -10.25 -4.86
N ASP A 78 3.22 -10.83 -6.02
CA ASP A 78 4.55 -11.39 -6.16
C ASP A 78 5.57 -10.26 -6.08
N VAL A 79 6.69 -10.48 -5.38
CA VAL A 79 7.72 -9.44 -5.20
C VAL A 79 8.29 -8.93 -6.52
N GLN A 80 8.20 -9.71 -7.60
CA GLN A 80 8.64 -9.29 -8.93
C GLN A 80 7.81 -8.14 -9.49
N ARG A 81 6.62 -7.89 -8.95
CA ARG A 81 5.78 -6.76 -9.36
C ARG A 81 6.18 -5.44 -8.71
N LEU A 82 7.14 -5.45 -7.79
CA LEU A 82 7.66 -4.24 -7.16
C LEU A 82 8.77 -3.66 -8.04
N ASP A 83 8.62 -2.40 -8.43
CA ASP A 83 9.58 -1.74 -9.34
C ASP A 83 10.57 -0.84 -8.60
N GLY A 84 10.37 -0.58 -7.32
CA GLY A 84 11.32 0.19 -6.53
C GLY A 84 10.67 0.93 -5.38
N VAL A 85 11.46 1.21 -4.36
CA VAL A 85 11.04 2.02 -3.20
C VAL A 85 11.15 3.50 -3.59
N ILE A 86 10.07 4.25 -3.39
CA ILE A 86 10.03 5.67 -3.69
C ILE A 86 9.88 6.54 -2.44
N GLY A 87 9.67 5.95 -1.29
CA GLY A 87 9.53 6.68 -0.05
C GLY A 87 9.20 5.77 1.11
N VAL A 88 9.04 6.38 2.27
CA VAL A 88 8.67 5.68 3.51
C VAL A 88 7.64 6.54 4.23
N LEU A 89 6.57 5.93 4.71
CA LEU A 89 5.58 6.64 5.52
C LEU A 89 6.19 7.07 6.85
N THR A 90 5.72 8.18 7.37
CA THR A 90 6.01 8.53 8.76
C THR A 90 5.35 7.51 9.69
N ALA A 91 5.81 7.43 10.94
CA ALA A 91 5.20 6.56 11.93
C ALA A 91 3.72 6.88 12.11
N ALA A 92 3.36 8.17 12.09
CA ALA A 92 1.96 8.60 12.23
C ALA A 92 1.11 8.14 11.04
N GLU A 93 1.62 8.27 9.82
CA GLU A 93 0.92 7.81 8.61
C GLU A 93 0.72 6.29 8.63
N LEU A 94 1.77 5.55 8.99
CA LEU A 94 1.66 4.09 9.09
C LEU A 94 0.63 3.69 10.15
N ARG A 95 0.60 4.38 11.29
CA ARG A 95 -0.42 4.16 12.33
C ARG A 95 -1.83 4.36 11.76
N CYS A 96 -2.04 5.40 10.97
CA CYS A 96 -3.34 5.65 10.33
C CYS A 96 -3.74 4.51 9.38
N VAL A 97 -2.77 3.97 8.63
CA VAL A 97 -3.02 2.82 7.76
C VAL A 97 -3.38 1.59 8.58
N GLU A 98 -2.65 1.34 9.68
CA GLU A 98 -2.95 0.23 10.58
C GLU A 98 -4.36 0.32 11.17
N ASP A 99 -4.74 1.51 11.64
CA ASP A 99 -6.07 1.73 12.21
C ASP A 99 -7.16 1.49 11.16
N ALA A 100 -6.93 1.94 9.93
CA ALA A 100 -7.85 1.73 8.82
C ALA A 100 -7.98 0.24 8.47
N LEU A 101 -6.86 -0.50 8.49
CA LEU A 101 -6.89 -1.95 8.25
C LEU A 101 -7.67 -2.69 9.34
N GLN A 102 -7.59 -2.23 10.58
CA GLN A 102 -8.40 -2.79 11.67
C GLN A 102 -9.89 -2.62 11.38
N ILE A 103 -10.29 -1.48 10.82
CA ILE A 103 -11.68 -1.23 10.43
C ILE A 103 -12.09 -2.19 9.31
N VAL A 104 -11.29 -2.26 8.25
CA VAL A 104 -11.61 -3.07 7.07
C VAL A 104 -11.67 -4.55 7.38
N LEU A 105 -10.77 -5.04 8.22
CA LEU A 105 -10.61 -6.47 8.51
C LEU A 105 -11.24 -6.89 9.84
N GLU A 106 -11.80 -5.96 10.59
CA GLU A 106 -12.39 -6.21 11.92
C GLU A 106 -11.40 -6.88 12.89
N LEU A 107 -10.21 -6.34 12.95
CA LEU A 107 -9.18 -6.86 13.86
C LEU A 107 -9.24 -6.22 15.25
#